data_4247c47b7f3797a453a3aeb28b17d920
#
_entry.id   4247c47b7f3797a453a3aeb28b17d920
#
_cell.length_a   1.000
_cell.length_b   1.000
_cell.length_c   1.000
_cell.angle_alpha   90.00
_cell.angle_beta   90.00
_cell.angle_gamma   90.00
#
_symmetry.space_group_name_H-M   'P 1'
#
loop_
_entity.id
_entity.type
_entity.pdbx_description
1 polymer ?
#
loop_
_entity_poly.entity_id
_entity_poly.type
_entity_poly.pdbx_seq_one_letter_code
_entity_poly.pdbx_strand_id
1 'polypeptide(L)'
;LEEGDIIMDGGNSFFEDTNRRHKQMASYGLKYFGVGVSGGEEGALNGPSLMPGGNEASYNELAPIFTSIAAQVADGPCCTYVGDDGAGHYVKMVHNGIEYGDMQLISEAYFMMKELLRMSDDEIGDVFAKWNTGLLDSYLIEITAKIMKVKDTDIGRVIQTQINDLKKLLKAYRIGLIKSN
;
A
#
# COMPACT_ATOMS: atom_id res chain seq x y z
N LEU A 1 9.07 -15.92 25.48
CA LEU A 1 8.08 -16.67 24.71
C LEU A 1 8.14 -18.12 25.15
N GLU A 2 6.97 -18.76 25.21
CA GLU A 2 6.81 -20.14 25.59
C GLU A 2 6.34 -20.97 24.39
N GLU A 3 6.45 -22.31 24.48
CA GLU A 3 6.00 -23.19 23.42
C GLU A 3 4.49 -22.96 23.13
N GLY A 4 4.15 -22.78 21.86
CA GLY A 4 2.79 -22.49 21.41
C GLY A 4 2.50 -21.02 21.24
N ASP A 5 3.34 -20.10 21.72
CA ASP A 5 3.15 -18.65 21.49
C ASP A 5 3.18 -18.30 20.00
N ILE A 6 2.41 -17.25 19.66
CA ILE A 6 2.27 -16.76 18.28
C ILE A 6 3.02 -15.44 18.11
N ILE A 7 3.89 -15.39 17.10
CA ILE A 7 4.58 -14.19 16.65
C ILE A 7 3.92 -13.70 15.37
N MET A 8 3.52 -12.43 15.33
CA MET A 8 2.97 -11.80 14.13
C MET A 8 3.93 -10.73 13.59
N ASP A 9 4.28 -10.83 12.33
CA ASP A 9 5.03 -9.83 11.59
C ASP A 9 4.07 -9.09 10.64
N GLY A 10 3.68 -7.87 10.99
CA GLY A 10 2.82 -6.99 10.19
C GLY A 10 3.60 -5.99 9.32
N GLY A 11 4.92 -6.14 9.20
CA GLY A 11 5.75 -5.30 8.33
C GLY A 11 5.63 -5.69 6.85
N ASN A 12 6.25 -4.89 5.98
CA ASN A 12 6.43 -5.23 4.56
C ASN A 12 7.67 -6.12 4.39
N SER A 13 7.69 -7.26 5.08
CA SER A 13 8.82 -8.19 5.06
C SER A 13 8.86 -8.97 3.75
N PHE A 14 10.07 -9.31 3.29
CA PHE A 14 10.24 -10.14 2.11
C PHE A 14 9.75 -11.56 2.40
N PHE A 15 8.86 -12.09 1.55
CA PHE A 15 8.13 -13.33 1.82
C PHE A 15 9.04 -14.56 1.97
N GLU A 16 10.20 -14.62 1.28
CA GLU A 16 11.15 -15.71 1.45
C GLU A 16 11.82 -15.71 2.83
N ASP A 17 12.09 -14.52 3.38
CA ASP A 17 12.55 -14.38 4.75
C ASP A 17 11.47 -14.80 5.76
N THR A 18 10.20 -14.53 5.46
CA THR A 18 9.07 -14.98 6.26
C THR A 18 8.99 -16.50 6.28
N ASN A 19 9.15 -17.16 5.11
CA ASN A 19 9.21 -18.60 5.01
C ASN A 19 10.36 -19.19 5.85
N ARG A 20 11.53 -18.57 5.81
CA ARG A 20 12.69 -18.95 6.61
C ARG A 20 12.43 -18.80 8.11
N ARG A 21 11.86 -17.64 8.52
CA ARG A 21 11.51 -17.37 9.93
C ARG A 21 10.44 -18.33 10.44
N HIS A 22 9.43 -18.63 9.62
CA HIS A 22 8.38 -19.58 9.96
C HIS A 22 8.99 -20.94 10.35
N LYS A 23 9.88 -21.50 9.52
CA LYS A 23 10.59 -22.75 9.78
C LYS A 23 11.47 -22.68 11.03
N GLN A 24 12.16 -21.56 11.22
CA GLN A 24 13.03 -21.34 12.39
C GLN A 24 12.19 -21.27 13.68
N MET A 25 11.09 -20.52 13.68
CA MET A 25 10.23 -20.42 14.87
C MET A 25 9.56 -21.74 15.21
N ALA A 26 9.12 -22.48 14.20
CA ALA A 26 8.57 -23.83 14.39
C ALA A 26 9.55 -24.78 15.09
N SER A 27 10.87 -24.66 14.84
CA SER A 27 11.90 -25.47 15.53
C SER A 27 12.04 -25.13 17.03
N TYR A 28 11.51 -23.99 17.47
CA TYR A 28 11.43 -23.58 18.88
C TYR A 28 10.04 -23.84 19.50
N GLY A 29 9.14 -24.52 18.79
CA GLY A 29 7.77 -24.71 19.22
C GLY A 29 6.89 -23.47 19.13
N LEU A 30 7.36 -22.42 18.44
CA LEU A 30 6.63 -21.15 18.26
C LEU A 30 5.89 -21.13 16.92
N LYS A 31 4.80 -20.41 16.88
CA LYS A 31 4.00 -20.16 15.67
C LYS A 31 4.38 -18.79 15.08
N TYR A 32 4.52 -18.68 13.76
CA TYR A 32 4.90 -17.44 13.11
C TYR A 32 3.93 -17.09 11.98
N PHE A 33 3.46 -15.85 11.98
CA PHE A 33 2.57 -15.28 10.95
C PHE A 33 3.21 -14.11 10.24
N GLY A 34 3.20 -14.16 8.90
CA GLY A 34 3.44 -12.99 8.06
C GLY A 34 2.10 -12.38 7.63
N VAL A 35 1.81 -11.17 8.08
CA VAL A 35 0.54 -10.51 7.80
C VAL A 35 0.77 -9.31 6.90
N GLY A 36 0.29 -9.38 5.66
CA GLY A 36 0.22 -8.21 4.79
C GLY A 36 -0.80 -7.21 5.34
N VAL A 37 -0.38 -5.96 5.48
CA VAL A 37 -1.24 -4.87 5.99
C VAL A 37 -1.30 -3.76 4.95
N SER A 38 -2.51 -3.32 4.60
CA SER A 38 -2.74 -2.23 3.65
C SER A 38 -3.74 -1.23 4.20
N GLY A 39 -3.52 0.07 3.93
CA GLY A 39 -4.42 1.14 4.35
C GLY A 39 -3.71 2.42 4.79
N GLY A 40 -2.38 2.44 4.86
CA GLY A 40 -1.59 3.59 5.28
C GLY A 40 -1.96 4.11 6.66
N GLU A 41 -1.84 5.41 6.88
CA GLU A 41 -2.16 6.07 8.15
C GLU A 41 -3.66 6.00 8.47
N GLU A 42 -4.50 6.21 7.47
CA GLU A 42 -5.96 6.12 7.64
C GLU A 42 -6.40 4.70 8.00
N GLY A 43 -5.82 3.69 7.35
CA GLY A 43 -6.07 2.29 7.69
C GLY A 43 -5.60 1.93 9.09
N ALA A 44 -4.49 2.49 9.57
CA ALA A 44 -4.03 2.29 10.94
C ALA A 44 -5.02 2.84 11.97
N LEU A 45 -5.73 3.92 11.64
CA LEU A 45 -6.72 4.54 12.53
C LEU A 45 -8.10 3.89 12.43
N ASN A 46 -8.57 3.61 11.21
CA ASN A 46 -9.96 3.24 10.93
C ASN A 46 -10.15 1.76 10.58
N GLY A 47 -9.07 1.00 10.50
CA GLY A 47 -9.04 -0.42 10.13
C GLY A 47 -8.33 -0.63 8.79
N PRO A 48 -7.30 -1.50 8.77
CA PRO A 48 -6.58 -1.86 7.55
C PRO A 48 -7.25 -3.03 6.82
N SER A 49 -6.84 -3.25 5.57
CA SER A 49 -7.00 -4.55 4.92
C SER A 49 -5.89 -5.49 5.40
N LEU A 50 -6.26 -6.69 5.83
CA LEU A 50 -5.34 -7.68 6.40
C LEU A 50 -5.25 -8.93 5.54
N MET A 51 -4.03 -9.38 5.29
CA MET A 51 -3.70 -10.56 4.48
C MET A 51 -2.86 -11.53 5.33
N PRO A 52 -3.47 -12.22 6.31
CA PRO A 52 -2.76 -13.15 7.17
C PRO A 52 -2.33 -14.39 6.41
N GLY A 53 -1.04 -14.75 6.54
CA GLY A 53 -0.46 -15.99 6.04
C GLY A 53 0.29 -16.71 7.15
N GLY A 54 0.24 -18.04 7.15
CA GLY A 54 0.83 -18.89 8.17
C GLY A 54 0.02 -20.16 8.40
N ASN A 55 0.22 -20.86 9.50
CA ASN A 55 -0.52 -22.08 9.80
C ASN A 55 -2.03 -21.85 9.98
N GLU A 56 -2.87 -22.51 9.19
CA GLU A 56 -4.32 -22.31 9.18
C GLU A 56 -4.99 -22.60 10.54
N ALA A 57 -4.56 -23.62 11.26
CA ALA A 57 -5.12 -23.93 12.58
C ALA A 57 -4.88 -22.79 13.57
N SER A 58 -3.69 -22.17 13.52
CA SER A 58 -3.37 -21.00 14.34
C SER A 58 -4.07 -19.73 13.85
N TYR A 59 -4.36 -19.61 12.55
CA TYR A 59 -5.19 -18.52 12.04
C TYR A 59 -6.57 -18.52 12.69
N ASN A 60 -7.19 -19.67 12.88
CA ASN A 60 -8.51 -19.78 13.50
C ASN A 60 -8.53 -19.23 14.93
N GLU A 61 -7.41 -19.29 15.66
CA GLU A 61 -7.26 -18.69 16.98
C GLU A 61 -7.20 -17.14 16.90
N LEU A 62 -6.61 -16.61 15.84
CA LEU A 62 -6.37 -15.17 15.63
C LEU A 62 -7.48 -14.47 14.83
N ALA A 63 -8.28 -15.23 14.08
CA ALA A 63 -9.32 -14.69 13.21
C ALA A 63 -10.27 -13.68 13.90
N PRO A 64 -10.73 -13.91 15.16
CA PRO A 64 -11.57 -12.94 15.86
C PRO A 64 -10.87 -11.59 16.09
N ILE A 65 -9.55 -11.59 16.31
CA ILE A 65 -8.75 -10.38 16.48
C ILE A 65 -8.62 -9.68 15.13
N PHE A 66 -8.16 -10.40 14.11
CA PHE A 66 -7.95 -9.83 12.78
C PHE A 66 -9.22 -9.24 12.19
N THR A 67 -10.34 -9.96 12.26
CA THR A 67 -11.62 -9.49 11.73
C THR A 67 -12.18 -8.28 12.50
N SER A 68 -11.87 -8.15 13.78
CA SER A 68 -12.32 -7.01 14.59
C SER A 68 -11.54 -5.72 14.30
N ILE A 69 -10.26 -5.83 13.97
CA ILE A 69 -9.40 -4.66 13.69
C ILE A 69 -9.34 -4.29 12.20
N ALA A 70 -9.79 -5.16 11.30
CA ALA A 70 -9.83 -4.90 9.87
C ALA A 70 -10.89 -3.86 9.51
N ALA A 71 -10.71 -3.18 8.38
CA ALA A 71 -11.74 -2.33 7.79
C ALA A 71 -13.03 -3.12 7.58
N GLN A 72 -14.18 -2.51 7.88
CA GLN A 72 -15.49 -3.10 7.72
C GLN A 72 -16.17 -2.52 6.48
N VAL A 73 -16.54 -3.37 5.55
CA VAL A 73 -17.27 -3.01 4.32
C VAL A 73 -18.59 -3.78 4.24
N ALA A 74 -19.42 -3.49 3.23
CA ALA A 74 -20.74 -4.11 3.09
C ALA A 74 -20.67 -5.66 3.07
N ASP A 75 -19.60 -6.21 2.50
CA ASP A 75 -19.40 -7.66 2.36
C ASP A 75 -18.71 -8.30 3.59
N GLY A 76 -18.38 -7.50 4.61
CA GLY A 76 -17.74 -7.97 5.85
C GLY A 76 -16.35 -7.35 6.09
N PRO A 77 -15.58 -7.95 7.01
CA PRO A 77 -14.24 -7.45 7.33
C PRO A 77 -13.25 -7.66 6.18
N CYS A 78 -12.43 -6.64 5.90
CA CYS A 78 -11.35 -6.72 4.91
C CYS A 78 -10.17 -7.57 5.44
N CYS A 79 -10.46 -8.83 5.73
CA CYS A 79 -9.49 -9.79 6.26
C CYS A 79 -9.82 -11.20 5.76
N THR A 80 -8.86 -11.83 5.10
CA THR A 80 -9.01 -13.22 4.64
C THR A 80 -7.68 -13.94 4.78
N TYR A 81 -7.71 -15.17 5.29
CA TYR A 81 -6.56 -16.06 5.26
C TYR A 81 -6.13 -16.34 3.81
N VAL A 82 -4.86 -16.08 3.50
CA VAL A 82 -4.37 -16.13 2.12
C VAL A 82 -3.43 -17.32 1.82
N GLY A 83 -3.19 -18.17 2.80
CA GLY A 83 -2.40 -19.39 2.64
C GLY A 83 -1.29 -19.55 3.67
N ASP A 84 -0.54 -20.63 3.53
CA ASP A 84 0.52 -21.03 4.46
C ASP A 84 1.77 -20.13 4.36
N ASP A 85 2.68 -20.32 5.32
CA ASP A 85 4.02 -19.72 5.37
C ASP A 85 4.00 -18.19 5.14
N GLY A 86 4.75 -17.72 4.15
CA GLY A 86 4.89 -16.31 3.77
C GLY A 86 3.81 -15.79 2.84
N ALA A 87 2.70 -16.50 2.64
CA ALA A 87 1.65 -16.12 1.68
C ALA A 87 1.10 -14.71 1.93
N GLY A 88 0.95 -14.29 3.19
CA GLY A 88 0.50 -12.94 3.52
C GLY A 88 1.41 -11.83 2.98
N HIS A 89 2.71 -11.98 3.19
CA HIS A 89 3.70 -11.04 2.64
C HIS A 89 3.84 -11.14 1.13
N TYR A 90 3.67 -12.33 0.56
CA TYR A 90 3.67 -12.50 -0.89
C TYR A 90 2.49 -11.77 -1.54
N VAL A 91 1.28 -11.95 -1.01
CA VAL A 91 0.08 -11.23 -1.51
C VAL A 91 0.25 -9.72 -1.36
N LYS A 92 0.79 -9.25 -0.22
CA LYS A 92 1.07 -7.82 -0.03
C LYS A 92 2.13 -7.29 -1.02
N MET A 93 3.15 -8.07 -1.33
CA MET A 93 4.14 -7.70 -2.34
C MET A 93 3.51 -7.53 -3.73
N VAL A 94 2.64 -8.47 -4.14
CA VAL A 94 1.91 -8.39 -5.41
C VAL A 94 0.97 -7.18 -5.42
N HIS A 95 0.21 -6.97 -4.34
CA HIS A 95 -0.63 -5.78 -4.15
C HIS A 95 0.18 -4.50 -4.37
N ASN A 96 1.31 -4.36 -3.69
CA ASN A 96 2.15 -3.17 -3.84
C ASN A 96 2.68 -3.00 -5.27
N GLY A 97 3.04 -4.08 -5.94
CA GLY A 97 3.48 -4.03 -7.33
C GLY A 97 2.41 -3.47 -8.27
N ILE A 98 1.16 -3.88 -8.09
CA ILE A 98 0.01 -3.37 -8.86
C ILE A 98 -0.26 -1.90 -8.51
N GLU A 99 -0.31 -1.57 -7.22
CA GLU A 99 -0.58 -0.22 -6.73
C GLU A 99 0.43 0.81 -7.25
N TYR A 100 1.72 0.46 -7.30
CA TYR A 100 2.75 1.33 -7.89
C TYR A 100 2.54 1.53 -9.40
N GLY A 101 2.04 0.53 -10.11
CA GLY A 101 1.64 0.65 -11.51
C GLY A 101 0.50 1.66 -11.69
N ASP A 102 -0.54 1.56 -10.86
CA ASP A 102 -1.67 2.50 -10.87
C ASP A 102 -1.22 3.92 -10.53
N MET A 103 -0.37 4.09 -9.52
CA MET A 103 0.20 5.40 -9.16
C MET A 103 1.02 6.00 -10.29
N GLN A 104 1.76 5.18 -11.07
CA GLN A 104 2.50 5.63 -12.23
C GLN A 104 1.55 6.14 -13.32
N LEU A 105 0.48 5.41 -13.64
CA LEU A 105 -0.52 5.82 -14.64
C LEU A 105 -1.23 7.12 -14.23
N ILE A 106 -1.58 7.27 -12.96
CA ILE A 106 -2.15 8.52 -12.42
C ILE A 106 -1.16 9.68 -12.61
N SER A 107 0.11 9.45 -12.30
CA SER A 107 1.16 10.48 -12.45
C SER A 107 1.39 10.88 -13.89
N GLU A 108 1.32 9.96 -14.84
CA GLU A 108 1.41 10.23 -16.27
C GLU A 108 0.20 11.00 -16.78
N ALA A 109 -1.01 10.62 -16.34
CA ALA A 109 -2.23 11.35 -16.67
C ALA A 109 -2.17 12.80 -16.14
N TYR A 110 -1.74 12.99 -14.89
CA TYR A 110 -1.50 14.31 -14.32
C TYR A 110 -0.49 15.12 -15.18
N PHE A 111 0.65 14.50 -15.52
CA PHE A 111 1.68 15.16 -16.30
C PHE A 111 1.16 15.60 -17.68
N MET A 112 0.39 14.78 -18.36
CA MET A 112 -0.23 15.12 -19.64
C MET A 112 -1.19 16.30 -19.50
N MET A 113 -2.08 16.27 -18.52
CA MET A 113 -3.03 17.37 -18.27
C MET A 113 -2.29 18.68 -17.92
N LYS A 114 -1.26 18.60 -17.08
CA LYS A 114 -0.47 19.76 -16.64
C LYS A 114 0.39 20.34 -17.75
N GLU A 115 1.17 19.53 -18.44
CA GLU A 115 2.21 19.99 -19.36
C GLU A 115 1.72 20.15 -20.80
N LEU A 116 0.82 19.28 -21.27
CA LEU A 116 0.31 19.36 -22.65
C LEU A 116 -0.97 20.21 -22.73
N LEU A 117 -1.91 19.99 -21.83
CA LEU A 117 -3.20 20.68 -21.86
C LEU A 117 -3.18 22.00 -21.06
N ARG A 118 -2.10 22.26 -20.29
CA ARG A 118 -1.93 23.48 -19.49
C ARG A 118 -3.05 23.71 -18.47
N MET A 119 -3.65 22.64 -17.99
CA MET A 119 -4.69 22.72 -16.99
C MET A 119 -4.14 23.16 -15.62
N SER A 120 -4.93 23.88 -14.87
CA SER A 120 -4.67 24.19 -13.47
C SER A 120 -4.85 22.95 -12.59
N ASP A 121 -4.28 22.95 -11.38
CA ASP A 121 -4.45 21.84 -10.45
C ASP A 121 -5.91 21.66 -10.02
N ASP A 122 -6.67 22.75 -9.90
CA ASP A 122 -8.12 22.70 -9.63
C ASP A 122 -8.91 22.00 -10.75
N GLU A 123 -8.62 22.32 -12.02
CA GLU A 123 -9.25 21.65 -13.17
C GLU A 123 -8.86 20.17 -13.26
N ILE A 124 -7.60 19.83 -12.99
CA ILE A 124 -7.14 18.44 -12.93
C ILE A 124 -7.86 17.70 -11.80
N GLY A 125 -8.00 18.33 -10.63
CA GLY A 125 -8.75 17.77 -9.50
C GLY A 125 -10.22 17.49 -9.86
N ASP A 126 -10.87 18.36 -10.64
CA ASP A 126 -12.23 18.14 -11.12
C ASP A 126 -12.32 16.96 -12.12
N VAL A 127 -11.32 16.75 -12.96
CA VAL A 127 -11.27 15.59 -13.85
C VAL A 127 -11.16 14.31 -13.04
N PHE A 128 -10.24 14.23 -12.06
CA PHE A 128 -10.12 13.05 -11.20
C PHE A 128 -11.39 12.81 -10.38
N ALA A 129 -12.03 13.87 -9.83
CA ALA A 129 -13.30 13.73 -9.12
C ALA A 129 -14.40 13.16 -10.03
N LYS A 130 -14.44 13.59 -11.29
CA LYS A 130 -15.38 13.05 -12.28
C LYS A 130 -15.07 11.57 -12.60
N TRP A 131 -13.81 11.19 -12.77
CA TRP A 131 -13.43 9.80 -13.00
C TRP A 131 -13.81 8.90 -11.83
N ASN A 132 -13.76 9.41 -10.60
CA ASN A 132 -14.16 8.68 -9.39
C ASN A 132 -15.67 8.41 -9.28
N THR A 133 -16.50 8.93 -10.17
CA THR A 133 -17.92 8.59 -10.25
C THR A 133 -18.25 7.52 -11.28
N GLY A 134 -17.26 6.91 -11.89
CA GLY A 134 -17.41 5.94 -12.99
C GLY A 134 -16.53 4.71 -12.85
N LEU A 135 -16.07 4.18 -13.97
CA LEU A 135 -15.27 2.94 -14.02
C LEU A 135 -13.92 3.02 -13.30
N LEU A 136 -13.41 4.22 -13.06
CA LEU A 136 -12.14 4.44 -12.35
C LEU A 136 -12.34 4.76 -10.87
N ASP A 137 -13.55 4.56 -10.33
CA ASP A 137 -13.83 4.74 -8.91
C ASP A 137 -12.87 3.89 -8.07
N SER A 138 -12.05 4.58 -7.28
CA SER A 138 -11.04 3.95 -6.42
C SER A 138 -10.48 4.94 -5.40
N TYR A 139 -9.94 4.38 -4.31
CA TYR A 139 -9.26 5.18 -3.29
C TYR A 139 -8.16 6.07 -3.87
N LEU A 140 -7.31 5.56 -4.78
CA LEU A 140 -6.23 6.34 -5.38
C LEU A 140 -6.72 7.51 -6.23
N ILE A 141 -7.80 7.32 -6.99
CA ILE A 141 -8.42 8.40 -7.78
C ILE A 141 -9.08 9.44 -6.85
N GLU A 142 -9.76 8.98 -5.80
CA GLU A 142 -10.38 9.86 -4.81
C GLU A 142 -9.36 10.76 -4.12
N ILE A 143 -8.29 10.19 -3.58
CA ILE A 143 -7.26 10.98 -2.89
C ILE A 143 -6.52 11.90 -3.85
N THR A 144 -6.30 11.49 -5.11
CA THR A 144 -5.69 12.34 -6.13
C THR A 144 -6.54 13.59 -6.38
N ALA A 145 -7.85 13.45 -6.52
CA ALA A 145 -8.75 14.58 -6.66
C ALA A 145 -8.68 15.54 -5.47
N LYS A 146 -8.58 15.01 -4.25
CA LYS A 146 -8.44 15.80 -3.02
C LYS A 146 -7.10 16.53 -2.97
N ILE A 147 -5.99 15.83 -3.28
CA ILE A 147 -4.63 16.38 -3.26
C ILE A 147 -4.51 17.57 -4.23
N MET A 148 -5.08 17.47 -5.43
CA MET A 148 -5.04 18.56 -6.42
C MET A 148 -5.70 19.86 -5.93
N LYS A 149 -6.63 19.78 -4.98
CA LYS A 149 -7.34 20.93 -4.42
C LYS A 149 -6.71 21.53 -3.17
N VAL A 150 -5.63 20.92 -2.66
CA VAL A 150 -4.90 21.49 -1.51
C VAL A 150 -4.19 22.76 -1.95
N LYS A 151 -4.59 23.88 -1.38
CA LYS A 151 -3.96 25.18 -1.64
C LYS A 151 -2.63 25.26 -0.86
N ASP A 152 -1.73 26.10 -1.38
CA ASP A 152 -0.38 26.29 -0.85
C ASP A 152 -0.42 26.93 0.55
N THR A 153 -0.60 26.08 1.55
CA THR A 153 -0.32 26.37 2.96
C THR A 153 1.08 25.86 3.27
N ASP A 154 1.58 26.01 4.48
CA ASP A 154 2.92 25.50 4.86
C ASP A 154 3.10 23.99 4.57
N ILE A 155 2.01 23.21 4.55
CA ILE A 155 1.99 21.80 4.13
C ILE A 155 2.18 21.69 2.61
N GLY A 156 1.57 22.56 1.81
CA GLY A 156 1.74 22.60 0.35
C GLY A 156 3.19 22.86 -0.07
N ARG A 157 3.92 23.71 0.68
CA ARG A 157 5.36 23.92 0.43
C ARG A 157 6.19 22.66 0.66
N VAL A 158 5.87 21.86 1.66
CA VAL A 158 6.59 20.61 1.94
C VAL A 158 6.36 19.61 0.80
N ILE A 159 5.11 19.43 0.36
CA ILE A 159 4.76 18.55 -0.76
C ILE A 159 5.41 19.04 -2.04
N GLN A 160 5.32 20.34 -2.36
CA GLN A 160 5.92 20.92 -3.55
C GLN A 160 7.46 20.81 -3.53
N THR A 161 8.08 20.95 -2.36
CA THR A 161 9.52 20.74 -2.18
C THR A 161 9.89 19.29 -2.44
N GLN A 162 9.14 18.33 -1.90
CA GLN A 162 9.36 16.90 -2.14
C GLN A 162 9.19 16.51 -3.60
N ILE A 163 8.15 17.04 -4.28
CA ILE A 163 7.95 16.84 -5.73
C ILE A 163 9.12 17.42 -6.53
N ASN A 164 9.60 18.60 -6.17
CA ASN A 164 10.74 19.22 -6.84
C ASN A 164 12.04 18.45 -6.61
N ASP A 165 12.24 17.90 -5.43
CA ASP A 165 13.40 17.06 -5.12
C ASP A 165 13.31 15.71 -5.84
N LEU A 166 12.13 15.11 -5.97
CA LEU A 166 11.90 13.93 -6.80
C LEU A 166 12.18 14.21 -8.27
N LYS A 167 11.74 15.36 -8.80
CA LYS A 167 12.06 15.80 -10.18
C LYS A 167 13.56 15.99 -10.39
N LYS A 168 14.30 16.52 -9.39
CA LYS A 168 15.76 16.64 -9.44
C LYS A 168 16.44 15.27 -9.45
N LEU A 169 15.98 14.34 -8.60
CA LEU A 169 16.47 12.97 -8.55
C LEU A 169 16.23 12.22 -9.87
N LEU A 170 15.04 12.32 -10.45
CA LEU A 170 14.70 11.73 -11.75
C LEU A 170 15.55 12.33 -12.87
N LYS A 171 15.81 13.64 -12.84
CA LYS A 171 16.69 14.30 -13.81
C LYS A 171 18.13 13.85 -13.65
N ALA A 172 18.63 13.70 -12.43
CA ALA A 172 19.98 13.20 -12.14
C ALA A 172 20.12 11.73 -12.57
N TYR A 173 19.11 10.89 -12.33
CA TYR A 173 19.07 9.50 -12.78
C TYR A 173 19.07 9.39 -14.30
N ARG A 174 18.27 10.22 -14.99
CA ARG A 174 18.21 10.27 -16.45
C ARG A 174 19.56 10.73 -17.08
N ILE A 175 20.26 11.66 -16.43
CA ILE A 175 21.61 12.09 -16.84
C ILE A 175 22.64 10.98 -16.55
N GLY A 176 22.49 10.23 -15.47
CA GLY A 176 23.32 9.08 -15.15
C GLY A 176 23.18 7.93 -16.15
N LEU A 177 21.95 7.62 -16.58
CA LEU A 177 21.66 6.60 -17.59
C LEU A 177 22.21 6.96 -18.98
N ILE A 178 22.28 8.25 -19.33
CA ILE A 178 22.83 8.72 -20.61
C ILE A 178 24.36 8.70 -20.59
N LYS A 179 25.01 8.73 -19.42
CA LYS A 179 26.46 8.70 -19.27
C LYS A 179 27.05 7.30 -19.11
N SER A 180 26.22 6.26 -18.92
CA SER A 180 26.64 4.87 -18.75
C SER A 180 26.54 4.01 -20.01
N ASN A 181 26.23 4.62 -21.16
CA ASN A 181 26.34 4.08 -22.50
C ASN A 181 27.42 4.89 -23.28
#